data_46a21827e1dd3595d82bed1e4f2911f9
#
_entry.id   46a21827e1dd3595d82bed1e4f2911f9
#
_cell.length_a   1.000
_cell.length_b   1.000
_cell.length_c   1.000
_cell.angle_alpha   90.00
_cell.angle_beta   90.00
_cell.angle_gamma   90.00
#
_symmetry.space_group_name_H-M   'P 1'
#
loop_
_entity.id
_entity.type
_entity.pdbx_description
1 polymer ?
#
loop_
_entity_poly.entity_id
_entity_poly.type
_entity_poly.pdbx_seq_one_letter_code
_entity_poly.pdbx_strand_id
1 'polypeptide(L)'
;MLTVVCPDCRGAKAGFGIACSDRGCRPIERACDFCGGEGRVSPEANERWQKGRAARDARVKQRLSLFEKAAVLGIAPEVLNDIEHGRRTFEEVRSSSR
;
A
#
# COMPACT_ATOMS: atom_id res chain seq x y z
N MET A 1 -18.18 2.50 -16.14
CA MET A 1 -17.79 2.69 -14.72
C MET A 1 -16.81 3.84 -14.59
N LEU A 2 -17.00 4.67 -13.58
CA LEU A 2 -16.08 5.77 -13.30
C LEU A 2 -14.80 5.21 -12.66
N THR A 3 -13.65 5.61 -13.19
CA THR A 3 -12.35 5.29 -12.61
C THR A 3 -11.55 6.57 -12.44
N VAL A 4 -10.58 6.53 -11.55
CA VAL A 4 -9.66 7.64 -11.31
C VAL A 4 -8.23 7.20 -11.57
N VAL A 5 -7.35 8.15 -11.80
CA VAL A 5 -5.93 7.84 -11.99
C VAL A 5 -5.40 7.14 -10.74
N CYS A 6 -4.64 6.05 -10.92
CA CYS A 6 -4.05 5.32 -9.81
C CYS A 6 -3.15 6.26 -9.00
N PRO A 7 -3.39 6.43 -7.69
CA PRO A 7 -2.57 7.33 -6.89
C PRO A 7 -1.18 6.80 -6.59
N ASP A 8 -0.98 5.48 -6.69
CA ASP A 8 0.30 4.86 -6.40
C ASP A 8 1.30 5.06 -7.54
N CYS A 9 0.90 4.80 -8.78
CA CYS A 9 1.76 4.98 -9.96
C CYS A 9 1.49 6.28 -10.71
N ARG A 10 0.48 7.06 -10.31
CA ARG A 10 0.08 8.31 -10.94
C ARG A 10 -0.22 8.17 -12.45
N GLY A 11 -0.79 7.01 -12.82
CA GLY A 11 -1.12 6.72 -14.20
C GLY A 11 0.03 6.17 -15.05
N ALA A 12 1.22 5.98 -14.45
CA ALA A 12 2.38 5.46 -15.17
C ALA A 12 2.25 3.97 -15.52
N LYS A 13 1.34 3.25 -14.87
CA LYS A 13 1.05 1.82 -15.05
C LYS A 13 2.14 0.88 -14.54
N ALA A 14 3.38 1.34 -14.47
CA ALA A 14 4.53 0.55 -14.05
C ALA A 14 5.50 1.38 -13.23
N GLY A 15 6.32 0.69 -12.46
CA GLY A 15 7.41 1.30 -11.71
C GLY A 15 8.68 0.48 -11.93
N PHE A 16 9.78 0.91 -11.33
CA PHE A 16 11.04 0.21 -11.43
C PHE A 16 11.34 -0.50 -10.11
N GLY A 17 11.81 -1.72 -10.22
CA GLY A 17 12.34 -2.49 -9.10
C GLY A 17 13.76 -2.92 -9.40
N ILE A 18 14.34 -3.70 -8.49
CA ILE A 18 15.68 -4.25 -8.66
C ILE A 18 15.59 -5.77 -8.52
N ALA A 19 16.08 -6.48 -9.54
CA ALA A 19 16.21 -7.92 -9.49
C ALA A 19 17.67 -8.28 -9.28
N CYS A 20 17.96 -9.03 -8.23
CA CYS A 20 19.31 -9.47 -7.89
C CYS A 20 19.45 -10.98 -8.11
N SER A 21 20.57 -11.38 -8.69
CA SER A 21 20.92 -12.78 -8.92
C SER A 21 22.41 -12.96 -8.64
N ASP A 22 22.91 -14.19 -8.81
CA ASP A 22 24.33 -14.51 -8.65
C ASP A 22 25.23 -13.68 -9.55
N ARG A 23 24.67 -13.14 -10.63
CA ARG A 23 25.41 -12.30 -11.60
C ARG A 23 25.34 -10.82 -11.29
N GLY A 24 24.74 -10.43 -10.15
CA GLY A 24 24.58 -9.04 -9.74
C GLY A 24 23.14 -8.57 -9.76
N CYS A 25 22.97 -7.28 -9.58
CA CYS A 25 21.63 -6.66 -9.53
C CYS A 25 21.41 -5.79 -10.76
N ARG A 26 20.18 -5.78 -11.27
CA ARG A 26 19.81 -4.96 -12.42
C ARG A 26 18.43 -4.36 -12.20
N PRO A 27 18.17 -3.15 -12.75
CA PRO A 27 16.84 -2.58 -12.70
C PRO A 27 15.88 -3.38 -13.58
N ILE A 28 14.66 -3.56 -13.10
CA ILE A 28 13.57 -4.19 -13.86
C ILE A 28 12.35 -3.31 -13.79
N GLU A 29 11.52 -3.37 -14.84
CA GLU A 29 10.23 -2.73 -14.85
C GLU A 29 9.19 -3.68 -14.24
N ARG A 30 8.35 -3.16 -13.34
CA ARG A 30 7.29 -3.93 -12.70
C ARG A 30 5.97 -3.20 -12.88
N ALA A 31 4.91 -3.95 -13.18
CA ALA A 31 3.57 -3.40 -13.20
C ALA A 31 3.19 -2.89 -11.81
N CYS A 32 2.42 -1.80 -11.75
CA CYS A 32 1.93 -1.28 -10.48
C CYS A 32 1.00 -2.31 -9.82
N ASP A 33 1.33 -2.73 -8.60
CA ASP A 33 0.56 -3.73 -7.87
C ASP A 33 -0.83 -3.23 -7.48
N PHE A 34 -0.98 -1.93 -7.25
CA PHE A 34 -2.25 -1.36 -6.80
C PHE A 34 -3.30 -1.35 -7.91
N CYS A 35 -2.93 -0.94 -9.12
CA CYS A 35 -3.85 -0.89 -10.25
C CYS A 35 -3.72 -2.08 -11.20
N GLY A 36 -2.78 -2.99 -10.94
CA GLY A 36 -2.53 -4.14 -11.80
C GLY A 36 -1.99 -3.78 -13.17
N GLY A 37 -1.34 -2.62 -13.29
CA GLY A 37 -0.78 -2.15 -14.55
C GLY A 37 -1.76 -1.38 -15.43
N GLU A 38 -2.99 -1.13 -14.96
CA GLU A 38 -4.00 -0.41 -15.73
C GLU A 38 -3.85 1.11 -15.69
N GLY A 39 -3.22 1.64 -14.65
CA GLY A 39 -3.03 3.08 -14.45
C GLY A 39 -4.25 3.79 -13.88
N ARG A 40 -5.34 3.08 -13.67
CA ARG A 40 -6.59 3.62 -13.11
C ARG A 40 -7.19 2.65 -12.11
N VAL A 41 -7.89 3.19 -11.14
CA VAL A 41 -8.53 2.40 -10.08
C VAL A 41 -9.95 2.92 -9.83
N SER A 42 -10.76 2.15 -9.10
CA SER A 42 -12.08 2.61 -8.69
C SER A 42 -11.96 3.77 -7.68
N PRO A 43 -12.98 4.64 -7.58
CA PRO A 43 -12.97 5.70 -6.57
C PRO A 43 -12.83 5.16 -5.15
N GLU A 44 -13.42 4.00 -4.85
CA GLU A 44 -13.32 3.34 -3.55
C GLU A 44 -11.87 2.91 -3.25
N ALA A 45 -11.18 2.36 -4.23
CA ALA A 45 -9.78 1.98 -4.08
C ALA A 45 -8.89 3.21 -3.83
N ASN A 46 -9.15 4.30 -4.56
CA ASN A 46 -8.44 5.56 -4.36
C ASN A 46 -8.65 6.09 -2.93
N GLU A 47 -9.88 6.04 -2.43
CA GLU A 47 -10.20 6.47 -1.07
C GLU A 47 -9.44 5.62 -0.04
N ARG A 48 -9.41 4.30 -0.20
CA ARG A 48 -8.65 3.42 0.69
C ARG A 48 -7.15 3.75 0.68
N TRP A 49 -6.62 4.06 -0.49
CA TRP A 49 -5.21 4.44 -0.63
C TRP A 49 -4.92 5.74 0.12
N GLN A 50 -5.79 6.74 -0.01
CA GLN A 50 -5.65 8.03 0.67
C GLN A 50 -5.70 7.87 2.19
N LYS A 51 -6.62 7.05 2.70
CA LYS A 51 -6.73 6.75 4.12
C LYS A 51 -5.49 6.03 4.64
N GLY A 52 -4.97 5.06 3.87
CA GLY A 52 -3.76 4.35 4.22
C GLY A 52 -2.54 5.27 4.26
N ARG A 53 -2.44 6.18 3.31
CA ARG A 53 -1.36 7.16 3.26
C ARG A 53 -1.40 8.09 4.48
N ALA A 54 -2.60 8.55 4.86
CA ALA A 54 -2.78 9.37 6.05
C ALA A 54 -2.36 8.62 7.32
N ALA A 55 -2.70 7.34 7.42
CA ALA A 55 -2.31 6.50 8.56
C ALA A 55 -0.79 6.35 8.64
N ARG A 56 -0.13 6.14 7.51
CA ARG A 56 1.33 6.06 7.43
C ARG A 56 1.98 7.36 7.87
N ASP A 57 1.49 8.50 7.36
CA ASP A 57 2.03 9.82 7.69
C ASP A 57 1.89 10.11 9.19
N ALA A 58 0.76 9.76 9.79
CA ALA A 58 0.55 9.90 11.23
C ALA A 58 1.54 9.04 12.02
N ARG A 59 1.76 7.79 11.58
CA ARG A 59 2.72 6.89 12.22
C ARG A 59 4.14 7.47 12.17
N VAL A 60 4.55 7.97 11.01
CA VAL A 60 5.89 8.56 10.83
C VAL A 60 6.06 9.79 11.73
N LYS A 61 5.03 10.62 11.85
CA LYS A 61 5.06 11.78 12.75
C LYS A 61 5.21 11.37 14.22
N GLN A 62 4.64 10.24 14.59
CA GLN A 62 4.76 9.68 15.95
C GLN A 62 6.11 9.00 16.18
N ARG A 63 6.95 8.91 15.15
CA ARG A 63 8.25 8.24 15.18
C ARG A 63 8.15 6.76 15.56
N LEU A 64 7.06 6.12 15.18
CA LEU A 64 6.83 4.69 15.39
C LEU A 64 7.20 3.90 14.14
N SER A 65 7.85 2.75 14.33
CA SER A 65 8.06 1.80 13.24
C SER A 65 6.75 1.09 12.93
N LEU A 66 6.71 0.39 11.80
CA LEU A 66 5.55 -0.42 11.43
C LEU A 66 5.23 -1.46 12.52
N PHE A 67 6.26 -2.12 13.04
CA PHE A 67 6.12 -3.13 14.09
C PHE A 67 5.61 -2.53 15.40
N GLU A 68 6.13 -1.38 15.80
CA GLU A 68 5.71 -0.69 17.02
C GLU A 68 4.24 -0.26 16.94
N LYS A 69 3.84 0.32 15.83
CA LYS A 69 2.45 0.74 15.63
C LYS A 69 1.50 -0.46 15.59
N ALA A 70 1.89 -1.53 14.90
CA ALA A 70 1.11 -2.76 14.87
C ALA A 70 0.89 -3.33 16.27
N ALA A 71 1.93 -3.32 17.11
CA ALA A 71 1.83 -3.76 18.50
C ALA A 71 0.85 -2.89 19.31
N VAL A 72 0.90 -1.57 19.12
CA VAL A 72 -0.02 -0.64 19.78
C VAL A 72 -1.46 -0.91 19.39
N LEU A 73 -1.70 -1.23 18.12
CA LEU A 73 -3.03 -1.50 17.59
C LEU A 73 -3.50 -2.95 17.85
N GLY A 74 -2.58 -3.82 18.28
CA GLY A 74 -2.91 -5.24 18.50
C GLY A 74 -3.15 -6.03 17.23
N ILE A 75 -2.49 -5.66 16.13
CA ILE A 75 -2.61 -6.33 14.82
C ILE A 75 -1.24 -6.80 14.34
N ALA A 76 -1.23 -7.72 13.37
CA ALA A 76 0.02 -8.16 12.76
C ALA A 76 0.64 -7.05 11.90
N PRO A 77 1.98 -6.96 11.84
CA PRO A 77 2.65 -5.95 11.00
C PRO A 77 2.24 -6.03 9.53
N GLU A 78 2.04 -7.23 8.99
CA GLU A 78 1.61 -7.45 7.61
C GLU A 78 0.23 -6.82 7.35
N VAL A 79 -0.67 -6.92 8.34
CA VAL A 79 -2.01 -6.34 8.25
C VAL A 79 -1.93 -4.82 8.22
N LEU A 80 -1.10 -4.22 9.08
CA LEU A 80 -0.89 -2.77 9.09
C LEU A 80 -0.28 -2.31 7.76
N ASN A 81 0.68 -3.06 7.23
CA ASN A 81 1.28 -2.77 5.94
C ASN A 81 0.22 -2.73 4.82
N ASP A 82 -0.71 -3.70 4.81
CA ASP A 82 -1.79 -3.73 3.85
C ASP A 82 -2.71 -2.52 3.98
N ILE A 83 -3.01 -2.10 5.21
CA ILE A 83 -3.84 -0.91 5.48
C ILE A 83 -3.15 0.34 4.93
N GLU A 84 -1.85 0.51 5.19
CA GLU A 84 -1.08 1.66 4.74
C GLU A 84 -0.95 1.72 3.21
N HIS A 85 -1.06 0.58 2.55
CA HIS A 85 -1.01 0.50 1.08
C HIS A 85 -2.39 0.51 0.42
N GLY A 86 -3.46 0.67 1.21
CA GLY A 86 -4.81 0.76 0.68
C GLY A 86 -5.44 -0.57 0.29
N ARG A 87 -4.84 -1.70 0.67
CA ARG A 87 -5.37 -3.03 0.36
C ARG A 87 -6.46 -3.47 1.33
N ARG A 88 -6.43 -2.95 2.56
CA ARG A 88 -7.41 -3.22 3.60
C ARG A 88 -7.79 -1.93 4.31
N THR A 89 -8.87 -1.96 5.06
CA THR A 89 -9.28 -0.85 5.93
C THR A 89 -9.22 -1.32 7.38
N PHE A 90 -9.14 -0.37 8.31
CA PHE A 90 -9.22 -0.70 9.74
C PHE A 90 -10.55 -1.36 10.09
N GLU A 91 -11.62 -0.96 9.41
CA GLU A 91 -12.96 -1.52 9.63
C GLU A 91 -13.01 -3.00 9.26
N GLU A 92 -12.41 -3.39 8.13
CA GLU A 92 -12.32 -4.79 7.71
C GLU A 92 -11.55 -5.63 8.72
N VAL A 93 -10.46 -5.10 9.26
CA VAL A 93 -9.64 -5.78 10.24
C VAL A 93 -10.40 -5.97 11.55
N ARG A 94 -11.14 -4.94 11.99
CA ARG A 94 -11.97 -5.05 13.19
C ARG A 94 -13.06 -6.10 13.05
N SER A 95 -13.66 -6.21 11.87
CA SER A 95 -14.70 -7.19 11.59
C SER A 95 -14.18 -8.62 11.61
N SER A 96 -12.91 -8.83 11.24
CA SER A 96 -12.31 -10.17 11.18
C SER A 96 -11.54 -10.55 12.44
N SER A 97 -11.25 -9.60 13.34
CA SER A 97 -10.53 -9.90 14.58
C SER A 97 -11.52 -10.24 15.70
N ARG A 98 -11.70 -11.51 15.92
CA ARG A 98 -12.48 -12.02 17.03
C ARG A 98 -11.63 -12.98 17.84
#